data_7aadc467fa5308dedc821792b706c6af
#
_entry.id   7aadc467fa5308dedc821792b706c6af
#
_cell.length_a   1.000
_cell.length_b   1.000
_cell.length_c   1.000
_cell.angle_alpha   90.00
_cell.angle_beta   90.00
_cell.angle_gamma   90.00
#
_symmetry.space_group_name_H-M   'P 1'
#
loop_
_entity.id
_entity.type
_entity.pdbx_description
1 polymer ?
#
loop_
_entity_poly.entity_id
_entity_poly.type
_entity_poly.pdbx_seq_one_letter_code
_entity_poly.pdbx_strand_id
1 'polypeptide(L)'
;MRFLLPLLLVFSALLCLLPGCEPKEDLLTTDRRAKLEFSADTVIFDTVFAQVGTVSKRLWVYNRNSRAVKVDQIRLADTNPGTYSLIINGDERPAAAGLEIRGKDSLLILVKARLGATSALTPFLVTDRLLFSTNGNEQYVDLVAYGQNAYFHVLERIGNSAAPSTTVWPNDKPHVIYGAVLVDSLCTLRILPGTRVYVHGGSAIVVRGTLLVNENTQPVGELKPDDRETFVRFQGDRLEPFYNEIPGQWVGIQFDASSSRNNVVNFTEIKNASFGLLVFNPRNRPHPKVTVRNTLFRNISGAGLTAGSGGQSFDGAGVLSFSGDFDLTNCLFTNCGEYAIAGVGGVYNLNFCTIANYTPQFRRNNASLTFTNEPATNRPLVNPMSLSINVNNSIVWGSIQDELLFEKSDQYRNSINIRNSLLRTREYASATDAPDKPGFGALTLNNILNENPKFKRSPENFGDKYDYRLDTLSPASNRAVFNPTVPHDLLNKARNPTTPDLGAYERVNP
;
A
#
# COMPACT_ATOMS: atom_id res chain seq x y z
N MET A 1 15.05 15.64 -76.95
CA MET A 1 14.67 16.89 -76.26
C MET A 1 13.30 17.47 -76.59
N ARG A 2 12.56 17.01 -77.60
CA ARG A 2 11.27 17.61 -78.03
C ARG A 2 10.05 17.17 -77.23
N PHE A 3 10.14 16.16 -76.35
CA PHE A 3 9.05 15.67 -75.55
C PHE A 3 9.14 16.04 -74.05
N LEU A 4 10.26 16.58 -73.61
CA LEU A 4 10.44 16.99 -72.19
C LEU A 4 9.64 18.26 -71.82
N LEU A 5 9.53 19.19 -72.79
CA LEU A 5 8.83 20.45 -72.57
C LEU A 5 7.31 20.26 -72.36
N PRO A 6 6.58 19.48 -73.16
CA PRO A 6 5.17 19.25 -72.97
C PRO A 6 4.91 18.38 -71.71
N LEU A 7 5.83 17.47 -71.35
CA LEU A 7 5.72 16.69 -70.15
C LEU A 7 5.83 17.57 -68.84
N LEU A 8 6.74 18.54 -68.86
CA LEU A 8 6.96 19.51 -67.83
C LEU A 8 5.74 20.43 -67.64
N LEU A 9 5.13 20.84 -68.76
CA LEU A 9 3.88 21.66 -68.73
C LEU A 9 2.68 20.88 -68.17
N VAL A 10 2.54 19.62 -68.55
CA VAL A 10 1.48 18.75 -67.99
C VAL A 10 1.70 18.50 -66.48
N PHE A 11 2.95 18.30 -66.06
CA PHE A 11 3.26 18.11 -64.63
C PHE A 11 3.04 19.38 -63.82
N SER A 12 3.36 20.57 -64.34
CA SER A 12 3.10 21.82 -63.66
C SER A 12 1.59 22.16 -63.62
N ALA A 13 0.85 21.81 -64.66
CA ALA A 13 -0.62 21.98 -64.70
C ALA A 13 -1.29 20.99 -63.71
N LEU A 14 -0.73 19.78 -63.53
CA LEU A 14 -1.21 18.81 -62.55
C LEU A 14 -0.93 19.25 -61.12
N LEU A 15 0.20 19.91 -60.84
CA LEU A 15 0.52 20.50 -59.52
C LEU A 15 -0.41 21.67 -59.15
N CYS A 16 -0.88 22.44 -60.15
CA CYS A 16 -1.84 23.53 -59.90
C CYS A 16 -3.28 23.06 -59.66
N LEU A 17 -3.58 21.77 -59.94
CA LEU A 17 -4.88 21.16 -59.67
C LEU A 17 -4.94 20.47 -58.29
N LEU A 18 -3.84 20.46 -57.51
CA LEU A 18 -3.92 20.01 -56.13
C LEU A 18 -4.72 21.02 -55.33
N PRO A 19 -5.91 20.68 -54.80
CA PRO A 19 -6.63 21.60 -53.96
C PRO A 19 -5.74 21.91 -52.75
N GLY A 20 -5.28 23.15 -52.66
CA GLY A 20 -4.65 23.69 -51.49
C GLY A 20 -5.63 23.46 -50.33
N CYS A 21 -5.16 22.80 -49.29
CA CYS A 21 -5.94 22.69 -48.06
C CYS A 21 -5.98 24.10 -47.46
N GLU A 22 -6.90 24.95 -47.96
CA GLU A 22 -7.21 26.20 -47.23
C GLU A 22 -7.72 25.79 -45.84
N PRO A 23 -7.12 26.28 -44.75
CA PRO A 23 -7.69 26.08 -43.44
C PRO A 23 -9.10 26.68 -43.50
N LYS A 24 -10.13 25.82 -43.35
CA LYS A 24 -11.54 26.31 -43.21
C LYS A 24 -11.55 27.23 -42.03
N GLU A 25 -11.81 28.54 -42.28
CA GLU A 25 -12.10 29.45 -41.19
C GLU A 25 -13.25 28.87 -40.38
N ASP A 26 -13.03 28.62 -39.09
CA ASP A 26 -14.07 28.16 -38.20
C ASP A 26 -15.08 29.28 -37.99
N LEU A 27 -16.17 29.23 -38.75
CA LEU A 27 -17.24 30.20 -38.61
C LEU A 27 -17.85 30.10 -37.21
N LEU A 28 -17.76 31.19 -36.46
CA LEU A 28 -18.38 31.31 -35.16
C LEU A 28 -19.91 31.25 -35.28
N THR A 29 -20.56 30.60 -34.32
CA THR A 29 -22.01 30.62 -34.18
C THR A 29 -22.40 31.35 -32.91
N THR A 30 -23.43 32.20 -33.06
CA THR A 30 -24.10 32.93 -31.95
C THR A 30 -25.46 32.31 -31.60
N ASP A 31 -25.79 31.14 -32.21
CA ASP A 31 -27.05 30.48 -31.94
C ASP A 31 -27.13 30.02 -30.48
N ARG A 32 -28.14 30.41 -29.75
CA ARG A 32 -28.42 30.01 -28.37
C ARG A 32 -28.61 28.49 -28.21
N ARG A 33 -28.91 27.76 -29.28
CA ARG A 33 -28.99 26.30 -29.25
C ARG A 33 -27.61 25.63 -29.18
N ALA A 34 -26.56 26.34 -29.59
CA ALA A 34 -25.19 25.85 -29.52
C ALA A 34 -24.65 25.98 -28.09
N LYS A 35 -24.97 24.99 -27.27
CA LYS A 35 -24.49 24.85 -25.87
C LYS A 35 -23.24 24.03 -25.80
N LEU A 36 -22.52 24.15 -24.69
CA LEU A 36 -21.39 23.27 -24.32
C LEU A 36 -21.91 21.99 -23.71
N GLU A 37 -21.12 20.91 -23.87
CA GLU A 37 -21.30 19.63 -23.18
C GLU A 37 -20.09 19.38 -22.30
N PHE A 38 -20.27 18.77 -21.15
CA PHE A 38 -19.22 18.54 -20.17
C PHE A 38 -18.98 17.03 -19.99
N SER A 39 -17.73 16.63 -19.74
CA SER A 39 -17.38 15.23 -19.44
C SER A 39 -17.96 14.74 -18.12
N ALA A 40 -18.32 15.65 -17.24
CA ALA A 40 -19.00 15.41 -15.97
C ALA A 40 -19.80 16.67 -15.57
N ASP A 41 -20.92 16.48 -14.88
CA ASP A 41 -21.70 17.55 -14.26
C ASP A 41 -21.12 17.99 -12.91
N THR A 42 -20.27 17.15 -12.32
CA THR A 42 -19.61 17.38 -11.03
C THR A 42 -18.17 16.90 -11.07
N VAL A 43 -17.23 17.74 -10.63
CA VAL A 43 -15.84 17.38 -10.37
C VAL A 43 -15.70 17.09 -8.88
N ILE A 44 -15.51 15.80 -8.55
CA ILE A 44 -15.40 15.34 -7.17
C ILE A 44 -13.94 15.11 -6.83
N PHE A 45 -13.50 15.74 -5.74
CA PHE A 45 -12.27 15.41 -5.05
C PHE A 45 -12.61 14.52 -3.87
N ASP A 46 -12.02 13.32 -3.85
CA ASP A 46 -12.10 12.44 -2.69
C ASP A 46 -11.54 13.13 -1.45
N THR A 47 -11.45 12.46 -0.31
CA THR A 47 -10.96 13.07 0.92
C THR A 47 -9.63 13.79 0.70
N VAL A 48 -9.63 15.09 0.94
CA VAL A 48 -8.48 16.00 0.81
C VAL A 48 -8.04 16.41 2.20
N PHE A 49 -6.78 16.16 2.53
CA PHE A 49 -6.25 16.68 3.80
C PHE A 49 -6.15 18.20 3.75
N ALA A 50 -6.70 18.87 4.76
CA ALA A 50 -6.62 20.34 4.88
C ALA A 50 -5.16 20.79 4.81
N GLN A 51 -4.92 21.96 4.19
CA GLN A 51 -3.60 22.56 3.94
C GLN A 51 -2.74 21.85 2.86
N VAL A 52 -3.17 20.73 2.31
CA VAL A 52 -2.50 20.03 1.21
C VAL A 52 -3.25 20.25 -0.09
N GLY A 53 -2.51 20.56 -1.16
CA GLY A 53 -3.09 20.66 -2.50
C GLY A 53 -3.39 19.28 -3.10
N THR A 54 -4.46 19.17 -3.85
CA THR A 54 -4.81 17.92 -4.55
C THR A 54 -4.03 17.73 -5.83
N VAL A 55 -4.08 16.52 -6.37
CA VAL A 55 -3.81 16.27 -7.80
C VAL A 55 -4.91 16.97 -8.64
N SER A 56 -4.55 17.35 -9.86
CA SER A 56 -5.50 17.97 -10.77
C SER A 56 -6.53 16.97 -11.27
N LYS A 57 -7.80 17.32 -11.20
CA LYS A 57 -8.89 16.60 -11.85
C LYS A 57 -9.15 17.21 -13.23
N ARG A 58 -9.46 16.36 -14.22
CA ARG A 58 -9.69 16.76 -15.61
C ARG A 58 -11.16 16.99 -15.86
N LEU A 59 -11.49 18.10 -16.48
CA LEU A 59 -12.82 18.40 -17.02
C LEU A 59 -12.65 18.72 -18.50
N TRP A 60 -13.29 17.95 -19.37
CA TRP A 60 -13.38 18.25 -20.78
C TRP A 60 -14.67 19.01 -21.05
N VAL A 61 -14.52 20.08 -21.81
CA VAL A 61 -15.63 20.95 -22.27
C VAL A 61 -15.71 20.78 -23.78
N TYR A 62 -16.80 20.19 -24.27
CA TYR A 62 -16.98 19.83 -25.66
C TYR A 62 -17.86 20.82 -26.39
N ASN A 63 -17.45 21.27 -27.58
CA ASN A 63 -18.32 21.83 -28.58
C ASN A 63 -18.78 20.76 -29.57
N ARG A 64 -19.96 20.19 -29.36
CA ARG A 64 -20.53 19.15 -30.26
C ARG A 64 -21.13 19.75 -31.53
N ASN A 65 -21.21 21.08 -31.65
CA ASN A 65 -21.73 21.75 -32.83
C ASN A 65 -20.74 21.66 -33.99
N SER A 66 -21.21 21.87 -35.21
CA SER A 66 -20.37 21.88 -36.43
C SER A 66 -19.58 23.19 -36.61
N ARG A 67 -19.95 24.24 -35.94
CA ARG A 67 -19.33 25.58 -35.99
C ARG A 67 -18.58 25.87 -34.70
N ALA A 68 -17.60 26.74 -34.74
CA ALA A 68 -16.92 27.22 -33.54
C ALA A 68 -17.89 27.98 -32.61
N VAL A 69 -17.63 27.81 -31.32
CA VAL A 69 -18.39 28.49 -30.25
C VAL A 69 -17.41 29.35 -29.46
N LYS A 70 -17.82 30.61 -29.21
CA LYS A 70 -17.08 31.51 -28.33
C LYS A 70 -17.60 31.35 -26.90
N VAL A 71 -16.72 30.97 -26.00
CA VAL A 71 -17.01 30.98 -24.56
C VAL A 71 -16.70 32.36 -24.03
N ASP A 72 -17.74 33.11 -23.71
CA ASP A 72 -17.63 34.49 -23.28
C ASP A 72 -16.90 34.61 -21.95
N GLN A 73 -17.19 33.69 -21.01
CA GLN A 73 -16.54 33.66 -19.71
C GLN A 73 -16.49 32.21 -19.14
N ILE A 74 -15.37 31.89 -18.51
CA ILE A 74 -15.18 30.75 -17.62
C ILE A 74 -14.63 31.27 -16.30
N ARG A 75 -15.31 31.01 -15.17
CA ARG A 75 -14.85 31.44 -13.85
C ARG A 75 -15.40 30.56 -12.73
N LEU A 76 -14.75 30.60 -11.57
CA LEU A 76 -15.32 30.09 -10.33
C LEU A 76 -16.47 31.00 -9.86
N ALA A 77 -17.47 30.41 -9.19
CA ALA A 77 -18.47 31.21 -8.47
C ALA A 77 -17.87 31.85 -7.22
N ASP A 78 -16.74 31.28 -6.74
CA ASP A 78 -15.91 31.78 -5.63
C ASP A 78 -16.68 31.85 -4.30
N THR A 79 -17.54 30.86 -4.08
CA THR A 79 -18.29 30.73 -2.82
C THR A 79 -17.37 30.40 -1.64
N ASN A 80 -16.21 29.81 -1.93
CA ASN A 80 -15.14 29.53 -0.98
C ASN A 80 -13.79 30.02 -1.54
N PRO A 81 -13.46 31.33 -1.40
CA PRO A 81 -12.29 31.93 -2.02
C PRO A 81 -10.98 31.22 -1.72
N GLY A 82 -10.16 31.01 -2.76
CA GLY A 82 -8.86 30.36 -2.64
C GLY A 82 -8.87 28.84 -2.46
N THR A 83 -10.05 28.22 -2.44
CA THR A 83 -10.16 26.77 -2.31
C THR A 83 -9.88 26.03 -3.61
N TYR A 84 -10.39 26.55 -4.74
CA TYR A 84 -10.19 25.93 -6.04
C TYR A 84 -9.30 26.79 -6.93
N SER A 85 -8.45 26.15 -7.74
CA SER A 85 -7.67 26.81 -8.79
C SER A 85 -7.84 26.08 -10.12
N LEU A 86 -7.70 26.83 -11.22
CA LEU A 86 -7.96 26.36 -12.57
C LEU A 86 -6.70 26.46 -13.43
N ILE A 87 -6.48 25.46 -14.29
CA ILE A 87 -5.58 25.53 -15.43
C ILE A 87 -6.46 25.37 -16.67
N ILE A 88 -6.62 26.46 -17.42
CA ILE A 88 -7.50 26.51 -18.59
C ILE A 88 -6.64 26.56 -19.83
N ASN A 89 -6.74 25.53 -20.70
CA ASN A 89 -5.94 25.42 -21.93
C ASN A 89 -4.42 25.51 -21.68
N GLY A 90 -3.96 24.95 -20.56
CA GLY A 90 -2.53 24.94 -20.19
C GLY A 90 -2.07 26.10 -19.32
N ASP A 91 -2.84 27.19 -19.21
CA ASP A 91 -2.51 28.36 -18.40
C ASP A 91 -3.20 28.33 -17.04
N GLU A 92 -2.45 28.53 -15.97
CA GLU A 92 -3.00 28.69 -14.63
C GLU A 92 -3.60 30.10 -14.48
N ARG A 93 -4.91 30.16 -14.34
CA ARG A 93 -5.65 31.43 -14.23
C ARG A 93 -6.99 31.23 -13.52
N PRO A 94 -7.47 32.22 -12.74
CA PRO A 94 -8.73 32.10 -11.99
C PRO A 94 -9.97 32.20 -12.90
N ALA A 95 -9.81 32.77 -14.08
CA ALA A 95 -10.88 32.96 -15.08
C ALA A 95 -10.31 33.07 -16.48
N ALA A 96 -11.13 32.81 -17.48
CA ALA A 96 -10.81 33.04 -18.89
C ALA A 96 -12.02 33.67 -19.57
N ALA A 97 -11.77 34.50 -20.59
CA ALA A 97 -12.81 35.15 -21.40
C ALA A 97 -12.47 35.06 -22.89
N GLY A 98 -13.50 34.96 -23.70
CA GLY A 98 -13.38 35.01 -25.16
C GLY A 98 -12.65 33.82 -25.79
N LEU A 99 -12.65 32.67 -25.14
CA LEU A 99 -12.03 31.44 -25.68
C LEU A 99 -12.90 30.84 -26.79
N GLU A 100 -12.29 30.49 -27.89
CA GLU A 100 -12.94 29.78 -28.98
C GLU A 100 -12.70 28.31 -28.94
N ILE A 101 -13.78 27.50 -29.02
CA ILE A 101 -13.72 26.07 -29.19
C ILE A 101 -14.23 25.72 -30.58
N ARG A 102 -13.35 25.16 -31.41
CA ARG A 102 -13.69 24.79 -32.78
C ARG A 102 -14.87 23.84 -32.85
N GLY A 103 -15.50 23.77 -34.02
CA GLY A 103 -16.57 22.80 -34.25
C GLY A 103 -16.07 21.38 -34.06
N LYS A 104 -16.78 20.54 -33.27
CA LYS A 104 -16.42 19.17 -32.95
C LYS A 104 -15.13 19.00 -32.13
N ASP A 105 -14.66 20.06 -31.49
CA ASP A 105 -13.44 20.07 -30.67
C ASP A 105 -13.78 20.24 -29.16
N SER A 106 -12.77 20.27 -28.33
CA SER A 106 -12.89 20.34 -26.86
C SER A 106 -11.81 21.21 -26.22
N LEU A 107 -12.11 21.71 -25.04
CA LEU A 107 -11.22 22.45 -24.17
C LEU A 107 -10.95 21.61 -22.91
N LEU A 108 -9.68 21.46 -22.53
CA LEU A 108 -9.30 20.83 -21.28
C LEU A 108 -9.18 21.88 -20.18
N ILE A 109 -9.86 21.62 -19.07
CA ILE A 109 -9.71 22.39 -17.82
C ILE A 109 -9.20 21.39 -16.76
N LEU A 110 -8.12 21.76 -16.07
CA LEU A 110 -7.66 21.05 -14.88
C LEU A 110 -8.09 21.85 -13.65
N VAL A 111 -8.73 21.18 -12.72
CA VAL A 111 -9.18 21.78 -11.46
C VAL A 111 -8.34 21.20 -10.33
N LYS A 112 -7.81 22.04 -9.45
CA LYS A 112 -7.13 21.67 -8.20
C LYS A 112 -7.93 22.18 -7.02
N ALA A 113 -7.87 21.50 -5.88
CA ALA A 113 -8.42 21.96 -4.63
C ALA A 113 -7.34 22.06 -3.55
N ARG A 114 -7.42 23.10 -2.71
CA ARG A 114 -6.61 23.26 -1.50
C ARG A 114 -7.49 23.80 -0.39
N LEU A 115 -7.82 22.92 0.54
CA LEU A 115 -8.74 23.25 1.63
C LEU A 115 -7.99 23.91 2.79
N GLY A 116 -8.59 24.93 3.40
CA GLY A 116 -8.11 25.51 4.65
C GLY A 116 -8.33 24.57 5.84
N ALA A 117 -7.55 24.74 6.91
CA ALA A 117 -7.80 24.05 8.17
C ALA A 117 -9.08 24.60 8.82
N THR A 118 -9.84 23.73 9.45
CA THR A 118 -11.04 24.05 10.22
C THR A 118 -10.90 23.50 11.66
N SER A 119 -11.86 23.81 12.53
CA SER A 119 -11.93 23.19 13.86
C SER A 119 -12.61 21.83 13.85
N ALA A 120 -13.13 21.35 12.71
CA ALA A 120 -13.87 20.08 12.65
C ALA A 120 -12.95 18.88 12.89
N LEU A 121 -13.38 17.95 13.73
CA LEU A 121 -12.72 16.65 13.93
C LEU A 121 -13.16 15.62 12.90
N THR A 122 -14.34 15.80 12.32
CA THR A 122 -14.91 14.96 11.27
C THR A 122 -14.65 15.55 9.88
N PRO A 123 -14.72 14.75 8.81
CA PRO A 123 -14.68 15.26 7.45
C PRO A 123 -15.75 16.32 7.21
N PHE A 124 -15.40 17.36 6.46
CA PHE A 124 -16.27 18.46 6.11
C PHE A 124 -16.36 18.64 4.59
N LEU A 125 -17.48 19.20 4.11
CA LEU A 125 -17.75 19.38 2.71
C LEU A 125 -17.47 20.82 2.29
N VAL A 126 -16.74 20.99 1.17
CA VAL A 126 -16.53 22.30 0.53
C VAL A 126 -17.00 22.20 -0.91
N THR A 127 -17.91 23.09 -1.29
CA THR A 127 -18.50 23.11 -2.64
C THR A 127 -18.28 24.46 -3.29
N ASP A 128 -18.14 24.46 -4.61
CA ASP A 128 -18.13 25.62 -5.47
C ASP A 128 -18.71 25.28 -6.84
N ARG A 129 -18.74 26.21 -7.77
CA ARG A 129 -19.18 26.02 -9.14
C ARG A 129 -18.20 26.61 -10.13
N LEU A 130 -17.96 25.90 -11.19
CA LEU A 130 -17.30 26.43 -12.39
C LEU A 130 -18.36 26.87 -13.37
N LEU A 131 -18.44 28.17 -13.60
CA LEU A 131 -19.46 28.86 -14.41
C LEU A 131 -18.96 29.08 -15.83
N PHE A 132 -19.84 28.86 -16.79
CA PHE A 132 -19.60 29.06 -18.23
C PHE A 132 -20.68 29.91 -18.83
N SER A 133 -20.29 31.00 -19.52
CA SER A 133 -21.20 31.82 -20.30
C SER A 133 -20.89 31.64 -21.79
N THR A 134 -21.89 31.27 -22.59
CA THR A 134 -21.74 30.95 -24.01
C THR A 134 -23.02 31.21 -24.77
N ASN A 135 -22.99 32.07 -25.81
CA ASN A 135 -24.17 32.39 -26.66
C ASN A 135 -25.42 32.79 -25.86
N GLY A 136 -25.23 33.49 -24.72
CA GLY A 136 -26.31 33.89 -23.83
C GLY A 136 -26.90 32.73 -22.99
N ASN A 137 -26.22 31.59 -22.90
CA ASN A 137 -26.52 30.53 -21.97
C ASN A 137 -25.56 30.59 -20.79
N GLU A 138 -26.09 30.41 -19.59
CA GLU A 138 -25.30 30.13 -18.39
C GLU A 138 -25.36 28.64 -18.07
N GLN A 139 -24.19 28.00 -17.98
CA GLN A 139 -24.03 26.59 -17.62
C GLN A 139 -23.04 26.51 -16.47
N TYR A 140 -23.07 25.43 -15.72
CA TYR A 140 -22.12 25.21 -14.63
C TYR A 140 -21.75 23.75 -14.46
N VAL A 141 -20.64 23.54 -13.81
CA VAL A 141 -20.17 22.22 -13.29
C VAL A 141 -19.95 22.41 -11.80
N ASP A 142 -20.53 21.52 -10.99
CA ASP A 142 -20.34 21.55 -9.54
C ASP A 142 -18.92 21.04 -9.18
N LEU A 143 -18.29 21.71 -8.22
CA LEU A 143 -17.01 21.32 -7.65
C LEU A 143 -17.26 20.88 -6.20
N VAL A 144 -16.83 19.67 -5.85
CA VAL A 144 -17.10 19.09 -4.53
C VAL A 144 -15.80 18.51 -3.97
N ALA A 145 -15.40 18.93 -2.77
CA ALA A 145 -14.25 18.39 -2.07
C ALA A 145 -14.62 18.02 -0.62
N TYR A 146 -14.23 16.82 -0.21
CA TYR A 146 -14.35 16.40 1.18
C TYR A 146 -13.04 16.70 1.91
N GLY A 147 -13.07 17.67 2.83
CA GLY A 147 -11.91 18.08 3.62
C GLY A 147 -11.78 17.26 4.90
N GLN A 148 -10.55 16.96 5.30
CA GLN A 148 -10.25 16.34 6.58
C GLN A 148 -9.06 17.03 7.24
N ASN A 149 -9.23 17.47 8.49
CA ASN A 149 -8.10 17.92 9.31
C ASN A 149 -7.22 16.76 9.70
N ALA A 150 -5.91 17.01 9.83
CA ALA A 150 -4.91 16.02 10.17
C ALA A 150 -3.80 16.62 11.04
N TYR A 151 -3.04 15.75 11.69
CA TYR A 151 -1.72 16.07 12.26
C TYR A 151 -0.68 15.86 11.17
N PHE A 152 0.06 16.90 10.81
CA PHE A 152 1.09 16.82 9.78
C PHE A 152 2.47 16.67 10.40
N HIS A 153 3.21 15.68 9.94
CA HIS A 153 4.56 15.35 10.34
C HIS A 153 5.47 15.51 9.12
N VAL A 154 6.26 16.60 9.10
CA VAL A 154 7.13 16.93 7.96
C VAL A 154 8.58 16.85 8.41
N LEU A 155 9.32 15.81 8.02
CA LEU A 155 10.70 15.55 8.44
C LEU A 155 10.85 15.72 9.96
N GLU A 156 9.98 15.10 10.72
CA GLU A 156 9.87 15.29 12.17
C GLU A 156 10.78 14.34 12.94
N ARG A 157 11.45 14.89 13.95
CA ARG A 157 12.15 14.11 14.98
C ARG A 157 11.31 14.06 16.25
N ILE A 158 10.92 12.86 16.65
CA ILE A 158 10.16 12.62 17.87
C ILE A 158 11.11 12.38 19.03
N GLY A 159 11.05 13.28 20.00
CA GLY A 159 11.85 13.24 21.22
C GLY A 159 13.29 13.75 21.02
N ASN A 160 14.04 13.66 22.10
CA ASN A 160 15.44 14.00 22.17
C ASN A 160 16.17 12.99 23.07
N SER A 161 17.17 12.31 22.56
CA SER A 161 17.92 11.27 23.30
C SER A 161 18.62 11.81 24.57
N ALA A 162 18.91 13.10 24.63
CA ALA A 162 19.45 13.75 25.83
C ALA A 162 18.40 13.98 26.94
N ALA A 163 17.10 13.97 26.56
CA ALA A 163 15.95 14.08 27.46
C ALA A 163 14.86 13.09 27.01
N PRO A 164 15.00 11.80 27.34
CA PRO A 164 14.09 10.77 26.88
C PRO A 164 12.63 11.05 27.23
N SER A 165 11.72 10.88 26.28
CA SER A 165 10.31 11.21 26.43
C SER A 165 9.43 10.24 25.66
N THR A 166 8.14 10.23 26.00
CA THR A 166 7.10 9.50 25.26
C THR A 166 6.20 10.52 24.56
N THR A 167 6.11 10.40 23.25
CA THR A 167 5.13 11.12 22.44
C THR A 167 3.95 10.22 22.14
N VAL A 168 2.73 10.73 22.29
CA VAL A 168 1.51 9.98 22.02
C VAL A 168 0.81 10.52 20.78
N TRP A 169 0.51 9.64 19.84
CA TRP A 169 -0.35 9.96 18.71
C TRP A 169 -1.79 9.54 19.01
N PRO A 170 -2.71 10.49 19.18
CA PRO A 170 -4.12 10.22 19.42
C PRO A 170 -4.85 9.79 18.15
N ASN A 171 -6.10 9.33 18.29
CA ASN A 171 -6.91 8.83 17.18
C ASN A 171 -8.04 9.79 16.75
N ASP A 172 -8.11 10.98 17.32
CA ASP A 172 -9.14 11.98 17.03
C ASP A 172 -9.07 12.52 15.59
N LYS A 173 -7.86 12.63 15.06
CA LYS A 173 -7.57 13.01 13.67
C LYS A 173 -6.55 12.07 13.07
N PRO A 174 -6.52 11.90 11.74
CA PRO A 174 -5.45 11.17 11.08
C PRO A 174 -4.10 11.88 11.23
N HIS A 175 -3.04 11.10 11.17
CA HIS A 175 -1.67 11.56 11.07
C HIS A 175 -1.19 11.42 9.61
N VAL A 176 -0.57 12.45 9.06
CA VAL A 176 -0.08 12.48 7.67
C VAL A 176 1.41 12.76 7.66
N ILE A 177 2.19 11.88 7.06
CA ILE A 177 3.67 11.95 7.10
C ILE A 177 4.21 12.35 5.73
N TYR A 178 5.06 13.38 5.70
CA TYR A 178 5.84 13.83 4.55
C TYR A 178 7.35 13.75 4.87
N GLY A 179 8.09 12.98 4.08
CA GLY A 179 9.52 12.71 4.31
C GLY A 179 9.72 11.62 5.35
N ALA A 180 10.30 11.92 6.50
CA ALA A 180 10.53 10.92 7.53
C ALA A 180 10.07 11.39 8.92
N VAL A 181 9.52 10.45 9.69
CA VAL A 181 9.35 10.58 11.13
C VAL A 181 10.42 9.74 11.80
N LEU A 182 11.33 10.37 12.54
CA LEU A 182 12.40 9.71 13.27
C LEU A 182 12.07 9.66 14.76
N VAL A 183 11.83 8.47 15.31
CA VAL A 183 11.77 8.25 16.77
C VAL A 183 13.20 8.16 17.29
N ASP A 184 13.63 9.16 18.07
CA ASP A 184 15.00 9.25 18.53
C ASP A 184 15.37 8.17 19.55
N SER A 185 16.65 7.89 19.70
CA SER A 185 17.14 6.88 20.65
C SER A 185 16.66 7.18 22.06
N LEU A 186 16.29 6.14 22.81
CA LEU A 186 15.73 6.20 24.16
C LEU A 186 14.34 6.87 24.27
N CYS A 187 13.80 7.43 23.19
CA CYS A 187 12.46 8.01 23.14
C CYS A 187 11.43 6.98 22.69
N THR A 188 10.16 7.23 23.01
CA THR A 188 9.05 6.33 22.67
C THR A 188 8.00 7.07 21.86
N LEU A 189 7.59 6.49 20.74
CA LEU A 189 6.35 6.84 20.05
C LEU A 189 5.27 5.83 20.42
N ARG A 190 4.18 6.31 21.01
CA ARG A 190 2.99 5.52 21.32
C ARG A 190 1.84 5.92 20.40
N ILE A 191 1.26 4.96 19.71
CA ILE A 191 0.13 5.16 18.79
C ILE A 191 -1.10 4.48 19.35
N LEU A 192 -2.16 5.25 19.57
CA LEU A 192 -3.39 4.78 20.22
C LEU A 192 -4.28 3.93 19.28
N PRO A 193 -5.17 3.08 19.83
CA PRO A 193 -6.12 2.28 19.06
C PRO A 193 -6.92 3.14 18.07
N GLY A 194 -7.22 2.60 16.88
CA GLY A 194 -8.01 3.26 15.85
C GLY A 194 -7.32 4.40 15.10
N THR A 195 -6.06 4.72 15.44
CA THR A 195 -5.29 5.76 14.75
C THR A 195 -5.09 5.42 13.27
N ARG A 196 -5.29 6.41 12.41
CA ARG A 196 -5.06 6.33 10.96
C ARG A 196 -3.81 7.11 10.60
N VAL A 197 -2.84 6.43 10.01
CA VAL A 197 -1.56 7.01 9.59
C VAL A 197 -1.44 6.91 8.09
N TYR A 198 -1.41 8.04 7.43
CA TYR A 198 -1.25 8.19 6.00
C TYR A 198 0.18 8.64 5.68
N VAL A 199 0.84 7.97 4.78
CA VAL A 199 2.25 8.20 4.51
C VAL A 199 2.45 8.54 3.05
N HIS A 200 3.07 9.71 2.80
CA HIS A 200 3.33 10.19 1.44
C HIS A 200 4.38 9.35 0.71
N GLY A 201 4.34 9.36 -0.61
CA GLY A 201 5.31 8.65 -1.45
C GLY A 201 6.75 8.99 -1.10
N GLY A 202 7.59 7.96 -0.93
CA GLY A 202 8.99 8.12 -0.51
C GLY A 202 9.20 8.42 0.98
N SER A 203 8.13 8.49 1.77
CA SER A 203 8.19 8.75 3.22
C SER A 203 8.27 7.46 4.04
N ALA A 204 8.84 7.55 5.25
CA ALA A 204 9.06 6.42 6.15
C ALA A 204 8.89 6.81 7.63
N ILE A 205 8.71 5.78 8.47
CA ILE A 205 8.90 5.90 9.93
C ILE A 205 10.21 5.19 10.27
N VAL A 206 11.15 5.89 10.92
CA VAL A 206 12.45 5.36 11.34
C VAL A 206 12.51 5.33 12.86
N VAL A 207 12.77 4.17 13.44
CA VAL A 207 12.74 3.95 14.88
C VAL A 207 14.15 3.64 15.38
N ARG A 208 14.76 4.58 16.11
CA ARG A 208 15.99 4.39 16.88
C ARG A 208 15.72 4.13 18.35
N GLY A 209 14.57 4.56 18.83
CA GLY A 209 14.06 4.35 20.16
C GLY A 209 13.07 3.18 20.25
N THR A 210 11.88 3.45 20.73
CA THR A 210 10.80 2.46 20.93
C THR A 210 9.54 2.87 20.19
N LEU A 211 8.91 1.93 19.48
CA LEU A 211 7.61 2.09 18.87
C LEU A 211 6.59 1.19 19.57
N LEU A 212 5.53 1.79 20.09
CA LEU A 212 4.41 1.10 20.72
C LEU A 212 3.13 1.40 19.96
N VAL A 213 2.68 0.46 19.15
CA VAL A 213 1.43 0.60 18.40
C VAL A 213 0.39 -0.27 19.08
N ASN A 214 -0.63 0.37 19.64
CA ASN A 214 -1.80 -0.32 20.19
C ASN A 214 -1.44 -1.42 21.24
N GLU A 215 -0.38 -1.19 22.02
CA GLU A 215 0.30 -2.22 22.81
C GLU A 215 -0.58 -2.85 23.91
N ASN A 216 -1.51 -2.10 24.47
CA ASN A 216 -2.31 -2.52 25.62
C ASN A 216 -3.77 -2.83 25.29
N THR A 217 -4.15 -2.78 24.02
CA THR A 217 -5.55 -2.98 23.64
C THR A 217 -6.00 -4.42 23.88
N GLN A 218 -7.11 -4.55 24.58
CA GLN A 218 -7.84 -5.79 24.81
C GLN A 218 -9.27 -5.57 24.27
N PRO A 219 -9.56 -6.00 23.04
CA PRO A 219 -10.90 -5.84 22.47
C PRO A 219 -11.95 -6.59 23.29
N VAL A 220 -13.15 -6.04 23.35
CA VAL A 220 -14.31 -6.70 23.95
C VAL A 220 -15.13 -7.39 22.86
N GLY A 221 -15.19 -8.72 22.91
CA GLY A 221 -15.89 -9.52 21.90
C GLY A 221 -15.12 -9.70 20.57
N GLU A 222 -15.76 -10.36 19.63
CA GLU A 222 -15.20 -10.62 18.31
C GLU A 222 -15.21 -9.34 17.44
N LEU A 223 -14.08 -9.04 16.81
CA LEU A 223 -13.91 -7.90 15.92
C LEU A 223 -14.42 -8.21 14.52
N LYS A 224 -14.84 -7.18 13.81
CA LYS A 224 -15.07 -7.27 12.36
C LYS A 224 -13.74 -7.12 11.60
N PRO A 225 -13.59 -7.72 10.41
CA PRO A 225 -12.38 -7.58 9.61
C PRO A 225 -12.03 -6.13 9.21
N ASP A 226 -13.02 -5.25 9.19
CA ASP A 226 -12.88 -3.82 8.87
C ASP A 226 -13.02 -2.90 10.08
N ASP A 227 -12.91 -3.46 11.30
CA ASP A 227 -13.00 -2.67 12.54
C ASP A 227 -12.06 -1.46 12.51
N ARG A 228 -12.63 -0.26 12.72
CA ARG A 228 -11.92 1.01 12.62
C ARG A 228 -11.55 1.61 13.97
N GLU A 229 -12.14 1.12 15.05
CA GLU A 229 -11.92 1.65 16.40
C GLU A 229 -10.72 0.97 17.07
N THR A 230 -10.49 -0.29 16.73
CA THR A 230 -9.41 -1.08 17.33
C THR A 230 -8.14 -1.04 16.48
N PHE A 231 -8.23 -1.31 15.16
CA PHE A 231 -7.05 -1.42 14.33
C PHE A 231 -6.39 -0.06 14.04
N VAL A 232 -5.10 0.05 14.31
CA VAL A 232 -4.25 1.12 13.77
C VAL A 232 -3.94 0.80 12.31
N ARG A 233 -4.08 1.80 11.41
CA ARG A 233 -3.85 1.60 9.97
C ARG A 233 -2.77 2.50 9.43
N PHE A 234 -1.75 1.87 8.83
CA PHE A 234 -0.69 2.53 8.06
C PHE A 234 -0.91 2.26 6.58
N GLN A 235 -1.02 3.32 5.78
CA GLN A 235 -1.24 3.22 4.34
C GLN A 235 -0.71 4.47 3.61
N GLY A 236 -0.67 4.41 2.27
CA GLY A 236 -0.37 5.60 1.45
C GLY A 236 -1.43 6.69 1.62
N ASP A 237 -1.04 7.93 1.34
CA ASP A 237 -1.90 9.12 1.43
C ASP A 237 -2.78 9.35 0.19
N ARG A 238 -2.68 8.48 -0.82
CA ARG A 238 -3.53 8.48 -2.01
C ARG A 238 -4.84 7.77 -1.67
N LEU A 239 -5.90 8.55 -1.43
CA LEU A 239 -7.19 8.05 -0.95
C LEU A 239 -8.18 7.73 -2.07
N GLU A 240 -7.83 8.01 -3.33
CA GLU A 240 -8.66 7.66 -4.47
C GLU A 240 -8.82 6.14 -4.58
N PRO A 241 -10.02 5.62 -4.91
CA PRO A 241 -10.30 4.18 -4.94
C PRO A 241 -9.31 3.34 -5.77
N PHE A 242 -8.78 3.92 -6.85
CA PHE A 242 -7.76 3.29 -7.69
C PHE A 242 -6.50 2.88 -6.90
N TYR A 243 -6.09 3.67 -5.91
CA TYR A 243 -4.86 3.44 -5.14
C TYR A 243 -5.05 2.53 -3.93
N ASN A 244 -6.29 2.13 -3.60
CA ASN A 244 -6.57 1.33 -2.41
C ASN A 244 -5.77 0.02 -2.33
N GLU A 245 -5.49 -0.60 -3.48
CA GLU A 245 -4.83 -1.90 -3.55
C GLU A 245 -3.48 -1.84 -4.30
N ILE A 246 -2.93 -0.63 -4.54
CA ILE A 246 -1.65 -0.47 -5.23
C ILE A 246 -0.51 -0.56 -4.22
N PRO A 247 0.43 -1.53 -4.37
CA PRO A 247 1.61 -1.63 -3.52
C PRO A 247 2.62 -0.50 -3.74
N GLY A 248 3.55 -0.29 -2.78
CA GLY A 248 4.72 0.57 -2.96
C GLY A 248 4.44 2.08 -2.90
N GLN A 249 3.34 2.50 -2.28
CA GLN A 249 2.99 3.92 -2.18
C GLN A 249 3.85 4.68 -1.17
N TRP A 250 4.44 4.00 -0.20
CA TRP A 250 5.32 4.56 0.82
C TRP A 250 6.39 3.54 1.21
N VAL A 251 7.43 3.98 1.92
CA VAL A 251 8.61 3.13 2.17
C VAL A 251 8.32 2.00 3.14
N GLY A 252 7.87 2.31 4.37
CA GLY A 252 7.64 1.32 5.42
C GLY A 252 8.05 1.83 6.80
N ILE A 253 8.10 0.93 7.79
CA ILE A 253 8.54 1.19 9.17
C ILE A 253 9.89 0.51 9.37
N GLN A 254 10.94 1.29 9.60
CA GLN A 254 12.31 0.81 9.78
C GLN A 254 12.74 0.92 11.24
N PHE A 255 13.29 -0.15 11.79
CA PHE A 255 13.96 -0.19 13.09
C PHE A 255 15.47 -0.24 12.88
N ASP A 256 16.18 0.79 13.33
CA ASP A 256 17.63 0.85 13.25
C ASP A 256 18.29 -0.07 14.32
N ALA A 257 19.58 -0.34 14.17
CA ALA A 257 20.37 -1.17 15.09
C ALA A 257 20.35 -0.70 16.58
N SER A 258 19.99 0.56 16.83
CA SER A 258 19.85 1.12 18.19
C SER A 258 18.44 1.02 18.75
N SER A 259 17.49 0.53 17.96
CA SER A 259 16.10 0.39 18.41
C SER A 259 15.99 -0.60 19.58
N SER A 260 15.02 -0.37 20.42
CA SER A 260 14.84 -1.16 21.64
C SER A 260 14.39 -2.60 21.38
N ARG A 261 14.40 -3.42 22.42
CA ARG A 261 13.81 -4.75 22.40
C ARG A 261 12.32 -4.78 22.82
N ASN A 262 11.75 -3.59 23.09
CA ASN A 262 10.37 -3.43 23.61
C ASN A 262 9.40 -2.89 22.56
N ASN A 263 9.73 -2.98 21.27
CA ASN A 263 8.81 -2.56 20.22
C ASN A 263 7.61 -3.50 20.14
N VAL A 264 6.42 -2.91 20.03
CA VAL A 264 5.16 -3.64 19.93
C VAL A 264 4.32 -3.09 18.77
N VAL A 265 3.81 -3.99 17.94
CA VAL A 265 2.82 -3.71 16.90
C VAL A 265 1.65 -4.68 17.11
N ASN A 266 0.50 -4.18 17.52
CA ASN A 266 -0.65 -5.00 17.87
C ASN A 266 -1.93 -4.44 17.24
N PHE A 267 -2.87 -5.29 16.84
CA PHE A 267 -4.09 -4.90 16.12
C PHE A 267 -3.83 -3.81 15.10
N THR A 268 -2.97 -4.13 14.13
CA THR A 268 -2.48 -3.16 13.15
C THR A 268 -2.69 -3.69 11.73
N GLU A 269 -3.00 -2.79 10.80
CA GLU A 269 -2.95 -3.05 9.37
C GLU A 269 -1.83 -2.20 8.74
N ILE A 270 -0.89 -2.87 8.06
CA ILE A 270 0.17 -2.22 7.28
C ILE A 270 -0.04 -2.59 5.83
N LYS A 271 -0.38 -1.60 5.00
CA LYS A 271 -0.67 -1.85 3.59
C LYS A 271 -0.04 -0.85 2.64
N ASN A 272 0.08 -1.27 1.39
CA ASN A 272 0.52 -0.44 0.26
C ASN A 272 1.94 0.11 0.43
N ALA A 273 2.77 -0.53 1.24
CA ALA A 273 4.16 -0.14 1.48
C ALA A 273 5.14 -0.85 0.52
N SER A 274 6.37 -0.37 0.47
CA SER A 274 7.46 -1.10 -0.18
C SER A 274 7.96 -2.24 0.69
N PHE A 275 8.01 -2.04 2.02
CA PHE A 275 8.08 -3.11 3.01
C PHE A 275 7.21 -2.75 4.23
N GLY A 276 6.71 -3.78 4.93
CA GLY A 276 5.90 -3.55 6.13
C GLY A 276 6.78 -3.10 7.29
N LEU A 277 7.56 -4.02 7.85
CA LEU A 277 8.54 -3.76 8.92
C LEU A 277 9.93 -4.14 8.42
N LEU A 278 10.90 -3.28 8.65
CA LEU A 278 12.31 -3.54 8.36
C LEU A 278 13.14 -3.40 9.64
N VAL A 279 13.90 -4.43 10.05
CA VAL A 279 15.03 -4.26 10.99
C VAL A 279 16.32 -4.13 10.20
N PHE A 280 17.01 -3.01 10.37
CA PHE A 280 18.28 -2.74 9.68
C PHE A 280 19.45 -2.71 10.68
N ASN A 281 20.04 -3.89 10.93
CA ASN A 281 21.15 -4.11 11.83
C ASN A 281 22.30 -4.89 11.15
N PRO A 282 22.86 -4.39 10.02
CA PRO A 282 23.80 -5.13 9.19
C PRO A 282 25.15 -5.40 9.86
N ARG A 283 25.43 -4.76 11.00
CA ARG A 283 26.65 -4.97 11.80
C ARG A 283 26.46 -6.00 12.92
N ASN A 284 25.34 -6.70 12.93
CA ASN A 284 24.99 -7.70 13.93
C ASN A 284 25.23 -7.22 15.38
N ARG A 285 24.79 -5.98 15.69
CA ARG A 285 24.79 -5.44 17.06
C ARG A 285 23.71 -6.15 17.88
N PRO A 286 23.61 -5.95 19.20
CA PRO A 286 22.48 -6.49 19.96
C PRO A 286 21.17 -6.29 19.23
N HIS A 287 20.44 -7.36 19.01
CA HIS A 287 19.29 -7.37 18.10
C HIS A 287 18.16 -6.46 18.62
N PRO A 288 17.64 -5.53 17.82
CA PRO A 288 16.32 -4.97 18.05
C PRO A 288 15.28 -6.09 18.08
N LYS A 289 14.26 -5.96 18.91
CA LYS A 289 13.16 -6.91 18.94
C LYS A 289 11.84 -6.21 18.64
N VAL A 290 11.01 -6.86 17.81
CA VAL A 290 9.65 -6.40 17.49
C VAL A 290 8.67 -7.52 17.82
N THR A 291 7.76 -7.26 18.75
CA THR A 291 6.64 -8.15 19.05
C THR A 291 5.45 -7.71 18.22
N VAL A 292 4.98 -8.58 17.33
CA VAL A 292 3.90 -8.31 16.39
C VAL A 292 2.73 -9.25 16.69
N ARG A 293 1.55 -8.70 16.97
CA ARG A 293 0.36 -9.49 17.28
C ARG A 293 -0.83 -9.00 16.47
N ASN A 294 -1.72 -9.90 16.11
CA ASN A 294 -3.01 -9.56 15.51
C ASN A 294 -2.87 -8.53 14.37
N THR A 295 -1.88 -8.72 13.49
CA THR A 295 -1.48 -7.71 12.50
C THR A 295 -1.61 -8.24 11.08
N LEU A 296 -2.12 -7.37 10.18
CA LEU A 296 -2.29 -7.65 8.76
C LEU A 296 -1.22 -6.93 7.95
N PHE A 297 -0.50 -7.68 7.10
CA PHE A 297 0.41 -7.15 6.08
C PHE A 297 -0.17 -7.45 4.72
N ARG A 298 -0.45 -6.42 3.92
CA ARG A 298 -1.03 -6.64 2.61
C ARG A 298 -0.62 -5.60 1.57
N ASN A 299 -0.60 -6.02 0.30
CA ASN A 299 -0.23 -5.17 -0.82
C ASN A 299 1.15 -4.53 -0.61
N ILE A 300 2.13 -5.36 -0.31
CA ILE A 300 3.53 -4.94 -0.17
C ILE A 300 4.19 -5.07 -1.54
N SER A 301 5.01 -4.09 -1.92
CA SER A 301 5.66 -4.07 -3.22
C SER A 301 6.66 -5.22 -3.37
N GLY A 302 6.79 -5.74 -4.61
CA GLY A 302 7.91 -6.60 -5.01
C GLY A 302 9.09 -5.83 -5.60
N ALA A 303 8.95 -4.50 -5.77
CA ALA A 303 10.02 -3.70 -6.36
C ALA A 303 11.14 -3.48 -5.34
N GLY A 304 12.38 -3.65 -5.81
CA GLY A 304 13.57 -3.39 -5.01
C GLY A 304 13.65 -1.91 -4.60
N LEU A 305 14.01 -1.68 -3.35
CA LEU A 305 14.35 -0.36 -2.82
C LEU A 305 15.87 -0.23 -2.77
N THR A 306 16.40 0.83 -3.35
CA THR A 306 17.79 1.19 -3.18
C THR A 306 17.91 2.09 -1.95
N ALA A 307 18.45 1.56 -0.86
CA ALA A 307 18.65 2.30 0.38
C ALA A 307 20.11 2.64 0.61
N GLY A 308 20.36 3.90 1.00
CA GLY A 308 21.66 4.41 1.46
C GLY A 308 22.67 4.73 0.36
N SER A 309 23.77 5.35 0.76
CA SER A 309 24.87 5.77 -0.12
C SER A 309 25.68 4.61 -0.75
N GLY A 310 25.36 3.37 -0.41
CA GLY A 310 26.03 2.15 -0.90
C GLY A 310 25.29 1.42 -2.03
N GLY A 311 24.13 1.90 -2.46
CA GLY A 311 23.40 1.33 -3.60
C GLY A 311 22.88 -0.11 -3.36
N GLN A 312 22.69 -0.54 -2.11
CA GLN A 312 22.09 -1.84 -1.83
C GLN A 312 20.60 -1.81 -2.19
N SER A 313 20.17 -2.75 -3.04
CA SER A 313 18.76 -2.96 -3.36
C SER A 313 18.21 -4.07 -2.48
N PHE A 314 17.03 -3.85 -1.90
CA PHE A 314 16.29 -4.82 -1.12
C PHE A 314 14.94 -5.03 -1.79
N ASP A 315 14.57 -6.29 -1.99
CA ASP A 315 13.26 -6.62 -2.52
C ASP A 315 12.19 -6.44 -1.43
N GLY A 316 10.98 -6.08 -1.84
CA GLY A 316 9.89 -5.80 -0.90
C GLY A 316 9.43 -7.02 -0.11
N ALA A 317 9.20 -6.83 1.18
CA ALA A 317 8.75 -7.86 2.10
C ALA A 317 7.73 -7.33 3.12
N GLY A 318 6.83 -8.19 3.58
CA GLY A 318 6.00 -7.89 4.75
C GLY A 318 6.85 -7.61 5.99
N VAL A 319 7.82 -8.49 6.24
CA VAL A 319 8.90 -8.31 7.22
C VAL A 319 10.23 -8.57 6.55
N LEU A 320 11.13 -7.60 6.57
CA LEU A 320 12.52 -7.73 6.13
C LEU A 320 13.44 -7.49 7.32
N SER A 321 14.40 -8.39 7.56
CA SER A 321 15.23 -8.28 8.76
C SER A 321 16.69 -8.63 8.51
N PHE A 322 17.56 -7.73 8.93
CA PHE A 322 18.99 -7.96 9.07
C PHE A 322 19.33 -7.99 10.56
N SER A 323 19.53 -9.18 11.12
CA SER A 323 19.85 -9.39 12.53
C SER A 323 18.86 -8.72 13.49
N GLY A 324 17.59 -9.03 13.36
CA GLY A 324 16.52 -8.62 14.27
C GLY A 324 15.77 -9.81 14.83
N ASP A 325 15.11 -9.63 15.95
CA ASP A 325 14.26 -10.63 16.59
C ASP A 325 12.78 -10.27 16.38
N PHE A 326 12.00 -11.24 15.91
CA PHE A 326 10.56 -11.09 15.69
C PHE A 326 9.77 -12.19 16.42
N ASP A 327 8.82 -11.76 17.24
CA ASP A 327 7.75 -12.61 17.76
C ASP A 327 6.43 -12.25 17.06
N LEU A 328 5.96 -13.12 16.16
CA LEU A 328 4.75 -12.91 15.38
C LEU A 328 3.65 -13.86 15.85
N THR A 329 2.50 -13.32 16.24
CA THR A 329 1.36 -14.11 16.70
C THR A 329 0.08 -13.62 16.04
N ASN A 330 -0.75 -14.53 15.54
CA ASN A 330 -2.00 -14.20 14.84
C ASN A 330 -1.81 -13.19 13.69
N CYS A 331 -0.73 -13.29 12.92
CA CYS A 331 -0.46 -12.37 11.81
C CYS A 331 -0.93 -12.95 10.48
N LEU A 332 -1.48 -12.08 9.63
CA LEU A 332 -1.86 -12.40 8.25
C LEU A 332 -0.95 -11.67 7.27
N PHE A 333 -0.32 -12.41 6.38
CA PHE A 333 0.46 -11.89 5.25
C PHE A 333 -0.23 -12.25 3.94
N THR A 334 -0.52 -11.26 3.11
CA THR A 334 -1.19 -11.47 1.82
C THR A 334 -0.73 -10.45 0.80
N ASN A 335 -0.58 -10.89 -0.44
CA ASN A 335 -0.15 -10.05 -1.55
C ASN A 335 1.14 -9.26 -1.25
N CYS A 336 2.14 -9.95 -0.70
CA CYS A 336 3.49 -9.42 -0.50
C CYS A 336 4.35 -9.77 -1.71
N GLY A 337 4.93 -8.75 -2.36
CA GLY A 337 5.49 -8.85 -3.70
C GLY A 337 6.59 -9.87 -3.89
N GLU A 338 7.61 -9.89 -3.05
CA GLU A 338 8.65 -10.92 -3.11
C GLU A 338 8.55 -11.86 -1.91
N TYR A 339 8.53 -11.32 -0.70
CA TYR A 339 8.54 -12.12 0.52
C TYR A 339 7.41 -11.71 1.47
N ALA A 340 6.81 -12.67 2.14
CA ALA A 340 6.06 -12.38 3.36
C ALA A 340 7.04 -12.05 4.50
N ILE A 341 8.07 -12.88 4.67
CA ILE A 341 9.15 -12.66 5.64
C ILE A 341 10.47 -13.05 5.00
N ALA A 342 11.43 -12.13 4.99
CA ALA A 342 12.80 -12.38 4.60
C ALA A 342 13.75 -12.02 5.75
N GLY A 343 14.63 -12.94 6.14
CA GLY A 343 15.51 -12.77 7.29
C GLY A 343 16.96 -13.18 7.04
N VAL A 344 17.88 -12.29 7.43
CA VAL A 344 19.32 -12.55 7.44
C VAL A 344 19.80 -12.56 8.89
N GLY A 345 20.05 -13.75 9.46
CA GLY A 345 20.30 -13.91 10.90
C GLY A 345 19.09 -13.52 11.76
N GLY A 346 19.21 -13.62 13.07
CA GLY A 346 18.18 -13.21 14.02
C GLY A 346 17.27 -14.36 14.50
N VAL A 347 16.20 -14.00 15.21
CA VAL A 347 15.25 -14.94 15.81
C VAL A 347 13.85 -14.66 15.28
N TYR A 348 13.18 -15.69 14.76
CA TYR A 348 11.84 -15.59 14.21
C TYR A 348 10.93 -16.63 14.85
N ASN A 349 9.98 -16.17 15.66
CA ASN A 349 8.97 -17.01 16.29
C ASN A 349 7.61 -16.68 15.66
N LEU A 350 7.04 -17.62 14.92
CA LEU A 350 5.72 -17.52 14.30
C LEU A 350 4.76 -18.47 15.00
N ASN A 351 3.65 -17.97 15.53
CA ASN A 351 2.63 -18.79 16.13
C ASN A 351 1.23 -18.34 15.65
N PHE A 352 0.44 -19.28 15.18
CA PHE A 352 -0.88 -19.00 14.60
C PHE A 352 -0.84 -17.94 13.50
N CYS A 353 0.18 -17.94 12.65
CA CYS A 353 0.26 -17.04 11.51
C CYS A 353 -0.33 -17.68 10.24
N THR A 354 -0.94 -16.85 9.39
CA THR A 354 -1.35 -17.24 8.03
C THR A 354 -0.54 -16.44 7.02
N ILE A 355 0.27 -17.13 6.24
CA ILE A 355 0.90 -16.61 5.04
C ILE A 355 0.05 -17.12 3.86
N ALA A 356 -0.69 -16.22 3.20
CA ALA A 356 -1.53 -16.49 2.05
C ALA A 356 -1.05 -15.64 0.86
N ASN A 357 0.18 -15.94 0.38
CA ASN A 357 0.90 -15.05 -0.52
C ASN A 357 0.70 -15.41 -2.00
N TYR A 358 -0.49 -15.17 -2.51
CA TYR A 358 -0.87 -15.50 -3.89
C TYR A 358 -0.40 -14.50 -4.95
N THR A 359 -0.26 -13.23 -4.61
CA THR A 359 0.21 -12.14 -5.50
C THR A 359 -0.46 -12.11 -6.89
N PRO A 360 -1.79 -11.96 -6.98
CA PRO A 360 -2.52 -12.11 -8.25
C PRO A 360 -2.20 -11.02 -9.29
N GLN A 361 -1.68 -9.87 -8.89
CA GLN A 361 -1.37 -8.74 -9.78
C GLN A 361 0.03 -8.81 -10.37
N PHE A 362 0.94 -9.65 -9.85
CA PHE A 362 2.31 -9.77 -10.34
C PHE A 362 2.88 -11.18 -10.06
N ARG A 363 3.89 -11.53 -10.86
CA ARG A 363 4.56 -12.82 -10.70
C ARG A 363 5.67 -12.70 -9.66
N ARG A 364 5.62 -13.57 -8.66
CA ARG A 364 6.63 -13.77 -7.65
C ARG A 364 7.51 -14.99 -8.01
N ASN A 365 8.81 -14.90 -7.75
CA ASN A 365 9.75 -16.00 -7.97
C ASN A 365 10.33 -16.55 -6.68
N ASN A 366 10.32 -15.77 -5.60
CA ASN A 366 10.93 -16.14 -4.32
C ASN A 366 9.92 -16.78 -3.35
N ALA A 367 10.40 -17.64 -2.47
CA ALA A 367 9.59 -18.24 -1.42
C ALA A 367 9.07 -17.18 -0.44
N SER A 368 7.84 -17.36 0.06
CA SER A 368 7.25 -16.44 1.02
C SER A 368 8.02 -16.29 2.31
N LEU A 369 8.58 -17.38 2.80
CA LEU A 369 9.50 -17.42 3.94
C LEU A 369 10.89 -17.74 3.44
N THR A 370 11.80 -16.77 3.45
CA THR A 370 13.18 -16.93 3.01
C THR A 370 14.13 -16.51 4.11
N PHE A 371 15.04 -17.39 4.48
CA PHE A 371 16.00 -17.16 5.55
C PHE A 371 17.41 -17.58 5.16
N THR A 372 18.38 -16.76 5.55
CA THR A 372 19.80 -17.07 5.40
C THR A 372 20.58 -16.61 6.63
N ASN A 373 21.73 -17.21 6.89
CA ASN A 373 22.67 -16.75 7.91
C ASN A 373 23.84 -15.93 7.33
N GLU A 374 23.87 -15.76 6.01
CA GLU A 374 24.88 -14.97 5.33
C GLU A 374 24.24 -13.87 4.50
N PRO A 375 24.54 -12.61 4.75
CA PRO A 375 24.08 -11.53 3.87
C PRO A 375 24.75 -11.63 2.51
N ALA A 376 24.00 -11.35 1.45
CA ALA A 376 24.49 -11.26 0.09
C ALA A 376 25.39 -10.03 -0.09
N THR A 377 26.60 -10.07 0.46
CA THR A 377 27.61 -9.01 0.26
C THR A 377 28.90 -9.64 -0.24
N ASN A 378 29.54 -8.97 -1.22
CA ASN A 378 30.88 -9.34 -1.68
C ASN A 378 31.98 -9.11 -0.64
N ARG A 379 31.62 -8.85 0.62
CA ARG A 379 32.56 -8.73 1.76
C ARG A 379 32.38 -9.96 2.64
N PRO A 380 33.45 -10.71 2.91
CA PRO A 380 33.39 -11.80 3.87
C PRO A 380 32.98 -11.20 5.21
N LEU A 381 31.82 -11.56 5.71
CA LEU A 381 31.47 -11.34 7.11
C LEU A 381 32.35 -12.25 7.95
N VAL A 382 32.88 -11.69 9.01
CA VAL A 382 33.84 -12.37 9.87
C VAL A 382 33.26 -13.60 10.56
N ASN A 383 31.91 -13.70 10.65
CA ASN A 383 31.20 -14.89 11.14
C ASN A 383 29.77 -14.94 10.55
N PRO A 384 29.21 -16.14 10.27
CA PRO A 384 27.80 -16.31 9.96
C PRO A 384 26.97 -15.79 11.13
N MET A 385 25.84 -15.13 10.80
CA MET A 385 24.94 -14.60 11.81
C MET A 385 24.14 -15.76 12.42
N SER A 386 23.93 -15.75 13.73
CA SER A 386 23.05 -16.74 14.36
C SER A 386 21.62 -16.59 13.82
N LEU A 387 20.99 -17.72 13.48
CA LEU A 387 19.65 -17.76 12.96
C LEU A 387 18.83 -18.80 13.73
N SER A 388 17.65 -18.39 14.23
CA SER A 388 16.72 -19.29 14.90
C SER A 388 15.31 -19.09 14.37
N ILE A 389 14.66 -20.14 13.91
CA ILE A 389 13.34 -20.11 13.30
C ILE A 389 12.44 -21.11 14.01
N ASN A 390 11.33 -20.63 14.56
CA ASN A 390 10.30 -21.46 15.17
C ASN A 390 8.95 -21.12 14.53
N VAL A 391 8.32 -22.07 13.86
CA VAL A 391 6.99 -21.92 13.26
C VAL A 391 6.07 -22.96 13.84
N ASN A 392 5.00 -22.51 14.48
CA ASN A 392 4.00 -23.39 15.08
C ASN A 392 2.59 -22.95 14.67
N ASN A 393 1.68 -23.92 14.59
CA ASN A 393 0.25 -23.69 14.40
C ASN A 393 -0.08 -22.78 13.21
N SER A 394 0.76 -22.75 12.18
CA SER A 394 0.72 -21.73 11.13
C SER A 394 0.37 -22.34 9.77
N ILE A 395 -0.07 -21.48 8.84
CA ILE A 395 -0.32 -21.84 7.44
C ILE A 395 0.68 -21.07 6.58
N VAL A 396 1.43 -21.76 5.73
CA VAL A 396 2.34 -21.16 4.74
C VAL A 396 1.93 -21.65 3.37
N TRP A 397 1.26 -20.79 2.62
CA TRP A 397 0.69 -21.10 1.31
C TRP A 397 0.76 -19.90 0.37
N GLY A 398 0.80 -20.15 -0.94
CA GLY A 398 0.86 -19.08 -1.93
C GLY A 398 0.83 -19.59 -3.36
N SER A 399 1.29 -18.75 -4.29
CA SER A 399 1.21 -19.01 -5.73
C SER A 399 2.32 -19.93 -6.27
N ILE A 400 3.42 -20.11 -5.55
CA ILE A 400 4.54 -20.95 -6.00
C ILE A 400 4.56 -22.30 -5.28
N GLN A 401 5.32 -23.24 -5.82
CA GLN A 401 5.35 -24.60 -5.33
C GLN A 401 6.08 -24.77 -3.99
N ASP A 402 7.14 -24.00 -3.79
CA ASP A 402 7.96 -24.00 -2.58
C ASP A 402 7.90 -22.63 -1.92
N GLU A 403 7.13 -22.50 -0.85
CA GLU A 403 6.90 -21.26 -0.12
C GLU A 403 7.88 -21.06 1.04
N LEU A 404 8.86 -21.96 1.16
CA LEU A 404 9.92 -21.96 2.15
C LEU A 404 11.27 -22.04 1.44
N LEU A 405 12.24 -21.23 1.88
CA LEU A 405 13.63 -21.30 1.42
C LEU A 405 14.58 -21.03 2.60
N PHE A 406 15.53 -21.95 2.79
CA PHE A 406 16.61 -21.82 3.76
C PHE A 406 17.92 -21.93 3.01
N GLU A 407 18.64 -20.82 2.87
CA GLU A 407 19.90 -20.80 2.16
C GLU A 407 21.07 -21.11 3.13
N LYS A 408 22.04 -21.92 2.68
CA LYS A 408 23.25 -22.31 3.41
C LYS A 408 22.95 -22.97 4.77
N SER A 409 22.14 -23.98 4.75
CA SER A 409 21.45 -24.59 5.87
C SER A 409 22.28 -25.48 6.77
N ASP A 410 23.47 -25.96 6.37
CA ASP A 410 24.29 -26.90 7.13
C ASP A 410 24.66 -26.43 8.56
N GLN A 411 24.70 -25.11 8.78
CA GLN A 411 24.98 -24.50 10.08
C GLN A 411 23.75 -24.22 10.95
N TYR A 412 22.52 -24.26 10.40
CA TYR A 412 21.31 -23.91 11.17
C TYR A 412 20.28 -25.03 11.36
N ARG A 413 20.62 -26.27 11.06
CA ARG A 413 19.70 -27.39 11.25
C ARG A 413 19.04 -27.44 12.62
N ASN A 414 19.81 -27.23 13.68
CA ASN A 414 19.33 -27.24 15.05
C ASN A 414 18.53 -25.97 15.42
N SER A 415 18.50 -24.99 14.55
CA SER A 415 17.83 -23.69 14.76
C SER A 415 16.52 -23.54 14.00
N ILE A 416 16.16 -24.53 13.15
CA ILE A 416 14.90 -24.52 12.38
C ILE A 416 13.95 -25.55 12.97
N ASN A 417 12.82 -25.07 13.49
CA ASN A 417 11.79 -25.89 14.11
C ASN A 417 10.42 -25.52 13.57
N ILE A 418 9.86 -26.33 12.69
CA ILE A 418 8.54 -26.12 12.10
C ILE A 418 7.65 -27.32 12.40
N ARG A 419 6.57 -27.10 13.14
CA ARG A 419 5.65 -28.15 13.57
C ARG A 419 4.19 -27.69 13.63
N ASN A 420 3.28 -28.64 13.65
CA ASN A 420 1.83 -28.41 13.75
C ASN A 420 1.37 -27.36 12.72
N SER A 421 1.87 -27.40 11.48
CA SER A 421 1.65 -26.34 10.50
C SER A 421 1.27 -26.94 9.14
N LEU A 422 0.54 -26.16 8.34
CA LEU A 422 0.23 -26.50 6.95
C LEU A 422 1.20 -25.76 6.04
N LEU A 423 1.98 -26.51 5.24
CA LEU A 423 3.09 -26.00 4.45
C LEU A 423 2.96 -26.38 2.98
N ARG A 424 3.23 -25.43 2.09
CA ARG A 424 3.41 -25.69 0.66
C ARG A 424 4.90 -25.77 0.36
N THR A 425 5.43 -26.99 0.29
CA THR A 425 6.81 -27.25 -0.08
C THR A 425 6.99 -28.68 -0.56
N ARG A 426 7.72 -28.87 -1.65
CA ARG A 426 8.21 -30.19 -2.10
C ARG A 426 9.63 -30.40 -1.68
N GLU A 427 10.42 -29.35 -1.67
CA GLU A 427 11.84 -29.41 -1.36
C GLU A 427 12.12 -29.93 0.06
N TYR A 428 11.30 -29.50 1.03
CA TYR A 428 11.44 -29.86 2.45
C TYR A 428 10.42 -30.91 2.91
N ALA A 429 9.85 -31.69 1.98
CA ALA A 429 8.81 -32.67 2.31
C ALA A 429 9.37 -34.03 2.86
N SER A 430 10.67 -34.23 2.91
CA SER A 430 11.27 -35.43 3.47
C SER A 430 10.88 -35.62 4.94
N ALA A 431 10.75 -36.90 5.37
CA ALA A 431 10.56 -37.25 6.77
C ALA A 431 11.85 -37.16 7.61
N THR A 432 13.00 -37.08 6.95
CA THR A 432 14.33 -37.02 7.57
C THR A 432 15.09 -35.81 7.02
N ASP A 433 15.94 -35.25 7.87
CA ASP A 433 16.86 -34.20 7.44
C ASP A 433 17.93 -34.80 6.47
N ALA A 434 18.24 -34.01 5.44
CA ALA A 434 19.44 -34.23 4.62
C ALA A 434 20.63 -33.46 5.23
N PRO A 435 21.89 -33.76 4.81
CA PRO A 435 23.05 -33.03 5.29
C PRO A 435 22.99 -31.52 5.15
N ASP A 436 22.32 -31.04 4.12
CA ASP A 436 22.26 -29.64 3.69
C ASP A 436 20.88 -29.00 3.87
N LYS A 437 19.83 -29.73 4.29
CA LYS A 437 18.48 -29.17 4.45
C LYS A 437 17.61 -29.92 5.47
N PRO A 438 16.69 -29.21 6.16
CA PRO A 438 15.74 -29.84 7.07
C PRO A 438 14.65 -30.60 6.31
N GLY A 439 14.06 -31.63 6.96
CA GLY A 439 12.86 -32.34 6.49
C GLY A 439 11.66 -32.05 7.40
N PHE A 440 10.53 -31.69 6.85
CA PHE A 440 9.32 -31.36 7.62
C PHE A 440 8.21 -32.42 7.51
N GLY A 441 8.47 -33.52 6.82
CA GLY A 441 7.51 -34.61 6.63
C GLY A 441 7.45 -35.66 7.75
N ALA A 442 8.28 -35.56 8.79
CA ALA A 442 8.24 -36.47 9.91
C ALA A 442 6.90 -36.41 10.66
N LEU A 443 6.30 -37.57 10.95
CA LEU A 443 5.02 -37.66 11.68
C LEU A 443 5.07 -36.97 13.06
N THR A 444 6.24 -36.99 13.70
CA THR A 444 6.47 -36.34 15.00
C THR A 444 6.38 -34.82 14.96
N LEU A 445 6.49 -34.21 13.79
CA LEU A 445 6.32 -32.77 13.59
C LEU A 445 4.85 -32.37 13.40
N ASN A 446 3.97 -33.34 13.09
CA ASN A 446 2.55 -33.13 12.87
C ASN A 446 2.23 -32.01 11.84
N ASN A 447 3.05 -31.90 10.79
CA ASN A 447 2.81 -30.96 9.69
C ASN A 447 1.89 -31.58 8.63
N ILE A 448 1.09 -30.72 7.97
CA ILE A 448 0.30 -31.05 6.78
C ILE A 448 1.05 -30.47 5.58
N LEU A 449 1.48 -31.34 4.66
CA LEU A 449 2.28 -30.90 3.52
C LEU A 449 1.48 -30.96 2.22
N ASN A 450 1.55 -29.87 1.46
CA ASN A 450 1.02 -29.75 0.10
C ASN A 450 -0.50 -29.99 -0.05
N GLU A 451 -1.25 -29.88 1.03
CA GLU A 451 -2.71 -29.90 0.98
C GLU A 451 -3.23 -28.46 0.93
N ASN A 452 -4.14 -28.18 -0.02
CA ASN A 452 -4.72 -26.84 -0.16
C ASN A 452 -5.47 -26.44 1.13
N PRO A 453 -5.15 -25.30 1.76
CA PRO A 453 -5.78 -24.85 3.00
C PRO A 453 -7.29 -24.56 2.88
N LYS A 454 -7.82 -24.51 1.67
CA LYS A 454 -9.24 -24.23 1.37
C LYS A 454 -9.73 -22.99 2.13
N PHE A 455 -9.16 -21.85 1.80
CA PHE A 455 -9.67 -20.57 2.27
C PHE A 455 -11.05 -20.29 1.68
N LYS A 456 -11.91 -19.59 2.39
CA LYS A 456 -13.27 -19.24 1.94
C LYS A 456 -13.25 -18.57 0.57
N ARG A 457 -12.34 -17.63 0.34
CA ARG A 457 -12.13 -16.97 -0.95
C ARG A 457 -10.65 -16.67 -1.13
N SER A 458 -10.07 -17.19 -2.18
CA SER A 458 -8.68 -16.95 -2.57
C SER A 458 -8.60 -16.70 -4.08
N PRO A 459 -7.47 -16.23 -4.61
CA PRO A 459 -7.26 -16.10 -6.06
C PRO A 459 -7.49 -17.40 -6.85
N GLU A 460 -7.39 -18.55 -6.22
CA GLU A 460 -7.65 -19.85 -6.84
C GLU A 460 -9.16 -20.11 -7.06
N ASN A 461 -10.03 -19.49 -6.26
CA ASN A 461 -11.46 -19.81 -6.21
C ASN A 461 -12.36 -18.64 -6.65
N PHE A 462 -11.95 -17.39 -6.45
CA PHE A 462 -12.79 -16.19 -6.60
C PHE A 462 -11.98 -14.97 -7.05
N GLY A 463 -12.65 -14.04 -7.77
CA GLY A 463 -12.05 -12.81 -8.32
C GLY A 463 -11.36 -11.88 -7.30
N ASP A 464 -12.03 -10.83 -6.83
CA ASP A 464 -11.33 -9.66 -6.28
C ASP A 464 -11.43 -9.47 -4.76
N LYS A 465 -12.34 -10.18 -4.07
CA LYS A 465 -12.55 -10.01 -2.62
C LYS A 465 -12.16 -11.27 -1.86
N TYR A 466 -10.93 -11.32 -1.41
CA TYR A 466 -10.37 -12.47 -0.72
C TYR A 466 -10.80 -12.54 0.74
N ASP A 467 -10.97 -13.77 1.25
CA ASP A 467 -11.26 -14.08 2.63
C ASP A 467 -10.44 -15.31 3.04
N TYR A 468 -9.37 -15.07 3.75
CA TYR A 468 -8.41 -16.12 4.17
C TYR A 468 -8.80 -16.85 5.46
N ARG A 469 -10.05 -16.71 5.91
CA ARG A 469 -10.62 -17.62 6.90
C ARG A 469 -10.83 -18.99 6.27
N LEU A 470 -10.77 -20.04 7.10
CA LEU A 470 -10.89 -21.42 6.62
C LEU A 470 -12.33 -21.75 6.20
N ASP A 471 -12.47 -22.52 5.12
CA ASP A 471 -13.73 -23.18 4.74
C ASP A 471 -14.00 -24.39 5.65
N THR A 472 -15.21 -24.90 5.61
CA THR A 472 -15.67 -26.08 6.38
C THR A 472 -14.87 -27.35 6.07
N LEU A 473 -14.35 -27.49 4.85
CA LEU A 473 -13.57 -28.64 4.39
C LEU A 473 -12.05 -28.44 4.47
N SER A 474 -11.61 -27.43 5.19
CA SER A 474 -10.17 -27.14 5.30
C SER A 474 -9.42 -28.24 6.04
N PRO A 475 -8.30 -28.75 5.51
CA PRO A 475 -7.41 -29.68 6.23
C PRO A 475 -6.72 -29.04 7.44
N ALA A 476 -6.73 -27.70 7.52
CA ALA A 476 -6.15 -26.92 8.61
C ALA A 476 -7.08 -26.78 9.83
N SER A 477 -8.35 -27.21 9.69
CA SER A 477 -9.33 -27.10 10.77
C SER A 477 -9.08 -28.13 11.87
N ASN A 478 -9.14 -27.71 13.14
CA ASN A 478 -8.97 -28.54 14.35
C ASN A 478 -7.60 -29.28 14.40
N ARG A 479 -6.55 -28.67 13.87
CA ARG A 479 -5.22 -29.32 13.74
C ARG A 479 -4.11 -28.64 14.53
N ALA A 480 -4.38 -27.48 15.11
CA ALA A 480 -3.40 -26.79 15.93
C ALA A 480 -3.33 -27.35 17.36
N VAL A 481 -2.24 -27.04 18.03
CA VAL A 481 -2.08 -27.32 19.47
C VAL A 481 -2.46 -26.06 20.25
N PHE A 482 -3.38 -26.19 21.19
CA PHE A 482 -3.83 -25.05 22.01
C PHE A 482 -2.67 -24.41 22.77
N ASN A 483 -2.59 -23.10 22.70
CA ASN A 483 -1.62 -22.31 23.46
C ASN A 483 -2.39 -21.35 24.41
N PRO A 484 -2.32 -21.54 25.74
CA PRO A 484 -3.04 -20.72 26.68
C PRO A 484 -2.59 -19.25 26.70
N THR A 485 -1.42 -18.91 26.13
CA THR A 485 -0.97 -17.53 25.98
C THR A 485 -1.54 -16.85 24.72
N VAL A 486 -2.21 -17.61 23.84
CA VAL A 486 -2.86 -17.12 22.62
C VAL A 486 -4.29 -17.67 22.55
N PRO A 487 -5.17 -17.31 23.52
CA PRO A 487 -6.51 -17.86 23.64
C PRO A 487 -7.49 -17.34 22.58
N HIS A 488 -7.15 -16.28 21.86
CA HIS A 488 -7.96 -15.66 20.83
C HIS A 488 -7.21 -15.60 19.49
N ASP A 489 -7.98 -15.50 18.43
CA ASP A 489 -7.48 -15.35 17.06
C ASP A 489 -7.24 -13.87 16.67
N LEU A 490 -6.90 -13.61 15.40
CA LEU A 490 -6.66 -12.26 14.86
C LEU A 490 -7.84 -11.30 15.05
N LEU A 491 -9.06 -11.80 15.03
CA LEU A 491 -10.29 -11.01 15.25
C LEU A 491 -10.82 -11.11 16.68
N ASN A 492 -9.98 -11.48 17.62
CA ASN A 492 -10.34 -11.67 19.03
C ASN A 492 -11.43 -12.73 19.27
N LYS A 493 -11.61 -13.65 18.32
CA LYS A 493 -12.48 -14.80 18.52
C LYS A 493 -11.78 -15.85 19.38
N ALA A 494 -12.49 -16.41 20.36
CA ALA A 494 -11.92 -17.46 21.22
C ALA A 494 -11.55 -18.70 20.42
N ARG A 495 -10.33 -19.21 20.64
CA ARG A 495 -9.87 -20.46 20.04
C ARG A 495 -10.44 -21.65 20.79
N ASN A 496 -10.68 -22.76 20.07
CA ASN A 496 -11.09 -24.01 20.69
C ASN A 496 -9.96 -24.48 21.65
N PRO A 497 -10.26 -24.70 22.96
CA PRO A 497 -9.24 -25.03 23.94
C PRO A 497 -8.66 -26.43 23.79
N THR A 498 -9.24 -27.30 22.98
CA THR A 498 -8.78 -28.67 22.75
C THR A 498 -8.16 -28.87 21.37
N THR A 499 -8.82 -28.35 20.32
CA THR A 499 -8.44 -28.55 18.91
C THR A 499 -8.63 -27.25 18.12
N PRO A 500 -7.78 -26.23 18.34
CA PRO A 500 -7.89 -24.99 17.59
C PRO A 500 -7.53 -25.20 16.10
N ASP A 501 -7.90 -24.25 15.30
CA ASP A 501 -7.55 -24.21 13.87
C ASP A 501 -6.11 -23.71 13.68
N LEU A 502 -5.46 -24.16 12.60
CA LEU A 502 -4.18 -23.58 12.17
C LEU A 502 -4.39 -22.16 11.62
N GLY A 503 -3.37 -21.33 11.79
CA GLY A 503 -3.33 -19.98 11.20
C GLY A 503 -3.98 -18.90 12.05
N ALA A 504 -4.12 -17.70 11.45
CA ALA A 504 -4.49 -16.48 12.13
C ALA A 504 -5.97 -16.41 12.53
N TYR A 505 -6.82 -17.27 12.02
CA TYR A 505 -8.27 -17.25 12.25
C TYR A 505 -8.78 -18.57 12.82
N GLU A 506 -9.68 -18.45 13.78
CA GLU A 506 -10.47 -19.56 14.28
C GLU A 506 -11.80 -19.65 13.53
N ARG A 507 -12.11 -20.81 12.98
CA ARG A 507 -13.35 -21.03 12.22
C ARG A 507 -14.56 -21.08 13.17
N VAL A 508 -15.71 -20.67 12.67
CA VAL A 508 -17.00 -21.00 13.32
C VAL A 508 -17.31 -22.45 12.94
N ASN A 509 -17.33 -23.32 13.91
CA ASN A 509 -17.94 -24.63 13.72
C ASN A 509 -19.45 -24.44 13.67
N PRO A 510 -20.14 -24.98 12.65
CA PRO A 510 -21.59 -24.94 12.59
C PRO A 510 -22.22 -25.72 13.74
#